data_aa4ca5e6dbc11c5a450f4e29af2f70d1
#
_entry.id   aa4ca5e6dbc11c5a450f4e29af2f70d1
#
_cell.length_a   1.000
_cell.length_b   1.000
_cell.length_c   1.000
_cell.angle_alpha   90.00
_cell.angle_beta   90.00
_cell.angle_gamma   90.00
#
_symmetry.space_group_name_H-M   'P 1'
#
loop_
_entity.id
_entity.type
_entity.pdbx_description
1 polymer ?
#
loop_
_entity_poly.entity_id
_entity_poly.type
_entity_poly.pdbx_seq_one_letter_code
_entity_poly.pdbx_strand_id
1 'polypeptide(L)'
;MDKVARYLSKNGGTGLAIDYGQDYVQGDTLRAIKDHKIIHPMCDPGSADLSADVDFSFLKQAIQSRSDIAAYGPITQKDFLQSLGIQARIETLFRSAKNSATRKALLDGAERLMDPEAMGRIYKVLAFANNAGHNKEPVGFEKK
;
A
#
# COMPACT_ATOMS: atom_id res chain seq x y z
N MET A 1 -4.67 -14.57 0.85
CA MET A 1 -5.45 -13.81 1.87
C MET A 1 -6.26 -14.70 2.82
N ASP A 2 -6.87 -15.79 2.39
CA ASP A 2 -7.67 -16.67 3.30
C ASP A 2 -6.88 -17.19 4.52
N LYS A 3 -5.61 -17.57 4.37
CA LYS A 3 -4.75 -17.97 5.51
C LYS A 3 -4.55 -16.83 6.52
N VAL A 4 -4.38 -15.61 6.03
CA VAL A 4 -4.22 -14.40 6.88
C VAL A 4 -5.52 -14.11 7.62
N ALA A 5 -6.65 -14.14 6.91
CA ALA A 5 -7.96 -13.95 7.51
C ALA A 5 -8.25 -14.99 8.60
N ARG A 6 -7.95 -16.26 8.35
CA ARG A 6 -8.06 -17.32 9.37
C ARG A 6 -7.18 -17.08 10.60
N TYR A 7 -5.96 -16.62 10.39
CA TYR A 7 -5.05 -16.30 11.48
C TYR A 7 -5.60 -15.16 12.36
N LEU A 8 -6.06 -14.08 11.73
CA LEU A 8 -6.65 -12.93 12.43
C LEU A 8 -7.95 -13.29 13.15
N SER A 9 -8.79 -14.11 12.51
CA SER A 9 -10.03 -14.62 13.12
C SER A 9 -9.74 -15.37 14.43
N LYS A 10 -8.69 -16.19 14.45
CA LYS A 10 -8.32 -17.01 15.61
C LYS A 10 -7.61 -16.21 16.71
N ASN A 11 -6.73 -15.29 16.32
CA ASN A 11 -5.79 -14.65 17.26
C ASN A 11 -6.08 -13.15 17.48
N GLY A 12 -7.03 -12.59 16.74
CA GLY A 12 -7.23 -11.14 16.69
C GLY A 12 -6.14 -10.42 15.91
N GLY A 13 -6.22 -9.08 15.92
CA GLY A 13 -5.20 -8.23 15.32
C GLY A 13 -5.64 -7.54 14.03
N THR A 14 -4.70 -6.87 13.39
CA THR A 14 -4.87 -6.08 12.17
C THR A 14 -3.77 -6.41 11.17
N GLY A 15 -4.01 -6.09 9.90
CA GLY A 15 -3.01 -6.20 8.85
C GLY A 15 -3.17 -5.10 7.80
N LEU A 16 -2.10 -4.86 7.07
CA LEU A 16 -2.07 -3.96 5.91
C LEU A 16 -1.53 -4.74 4.71
N ALA A 17 -2.17 -4.55 3.55
CA ALA A 17 -1.62 -4.89 2.26
C ALA A 17 -1.32 -3.59 1.52
N ILE A 18 -0.06 -3.39 1.15
CA ILE A 18 0.42 -2.17 0.49
C ILE A 18 1.15 -2.60 -0.78
N ASP A 19 0.60 -2.24 -1.92
CA ASP A 19 1.18 -2.58 -3.22
C ASP A 19 0.61 -1.67 -4.31
N TYR A 20 1.18 -1.73 -5.53
CA TYR A 20 0.57 -1.10 -6.70
C TYR A 20 -0.54 -1.99 -7.27
N GLY A 21 -1.60 -1.35 -7.75
CA GLY A 21 -2.78 -2.03 -8.29
C GLY A 21 -4.05 -1.20 -8.18
N GLN A 22 -5.19 -1.83 -8.43
CA GLN A 22 -6.50 -1.18 -8.41
C GLN A 22 -7.52 -2.01 -7.62
N ASP A 23 -8.67 -1.40 -7.33
CA ASP A 23 -9.80 -2.08 -6.68
C ASP A 23 -10.69 -2.83 -7.69
N TYR A 24 -10.08 -3.30 -8.75
CA TYR A 24 -10.71 -4.11 -9.79
C TYR A 24 -9.60 -4.86 -10.56
N VAL A 25 -10.01 -5.94 -11.26
CA VAL A 25 -9.09 -6.68 -12.13
C VAL A 25 -8.68 -5.79 -13.30
N GLN A 26 -7.39 -5.58 -13.44
CA GLN A 26 -6.81 -4.95 -14.62
C GLN A 26 -6.47 -6.04 -15.65
N GLY A 27 -6.37 -5.65 -16.92
CA GLY A 27 -5.95 -6.54 -17.98
C GLY A 27 -4.52 -7.03 -17.81
N ASP A 28 -3.79 -7.21 -18.90
CA ASP A 28 -2.41 -7.69 -18.85
C ASP A 28 -1.48 -6.68 -18.19
N THR A 29 -1.14 -6.94 -16.93
CA THR A 29 -0.20 -6.14 -16.13
C THR A 29 1.10 -6.89 -15.84
N LEU A 30 1.23 -8.13 -16.32
CA LEU A 30 2.45 -8.91 -16.11
C LEU A 30 3.61 -8.29 -16.88
N ARG A 31 4.69 -8.01 -16.18
CA ARG A 31 5.92 -7.44 -16.73
C ARG A 31 7.14 -8.04 -16.06
N ALA A 32 8.26 -7.98 -16.76
CA ALA A 32 9.55 -8.29 -16.18
C ALA A 32 10.37 -7.01 -16.01
N ILE A 33 11.19 -6.96 -14.96
CA ILE A 33 12.06 -5.83 -14.65
C ILE A 33 13.50 -6.37 -14.57
N LYS A 34 14.38 -5.81 -15.38
CA LYS A 34 15.82 -6.10 -15.39
C LYS A 34 16.60 -4.81 -15.52
N ASP A 35 17.59 -4.59 -14.68
CA ASP A 35 18.43 -3.39 -14.68
C ASP A 35 17.59 -2.09 -14.66
N HIS A 36 16.54 -2.05 -13.85
CA HIS A 36 15.55 -0.96 -13.74
C HIS A 36 14.79 -0.65 -15.05
N LYS A 37 14.76 -1.59 -16.01
CA LYS A 37 14.01 -1.44 -17.26
C LYS A 37 12.91 -2.49 -17.32
N ILE A 38 11.76 -2.08 -17.84
CA ILE A 38 10.67 -3.00 -18.13
C ILE A 38 11.00 -3.73 -19.42
N ILE A 39 10.94 -5.05 -19.39
CA ILE A 39 11.11 -5.94 -20.53
C ILE A 39 9.93 -6.90 -20.65
N HIS A 40 9.81 -7.57 -21.78
CA HIS A 40 8.76 -8.58 -21.95
C HIS A 40 8.96 -9.75 -20.94
N PRO A 41 7.90 -10.24 -20.27
CA PRO A 41 8.03 -11.24 -19.19
C PRO A 41 8.65 -12.57 -19.63
N MET A 42 8.57 -12.90 -20.93
CA MET A 42 9.19 -14.11 -21.50
C MET A 42 10.62 -13.88 -21.99
N CYS A 43 11.15 -12.66 -21.91
CA CYS A 43 12.55 -12.39 -22.19
C CYS A 43 13.40 -12.81 -21.00
N ASP A 44 14.45 -13.59 -21.26
CA ASP A 44 15.50 -13.91 -20.31
C ASP A 44 14.96 -14.53 -18.98
N PRO A 45 14.26 -15.69 -19.05
CA PRO A 45 13.66 -16.32 -17.88
C PRO A 45 14.71 -16.67 -16.81
N GLY A 46 14.40 -16.33 -15.56
CA GLY A 46 15.28 -16.59 -14.42
C GLY A 46 16.30 -15.48 -14.13
N SER A 47 16.38 -14.42 -14.96
CA SER A 47 17.32 -13.30 -14.78
C SER A 47 16.62 -11.95 -14.62
N ALA A 48 15.29 -11.92 -14.61
CA ALA A 48 14.48 -10.72 -14.45
C ALA A 48 13.42 -10.93 -13.34
N ASP A 49 13.12 -9.87 -12.61
CA ASP A 49 12.05 -9.88 -11.61
C ASP A 49 10.69 -9.79 -12.30
N LEU A 50 9.80 -10.74 -12.03
CA LEU A 50 8.42 -10.70 -12.51
C LEU A 50 7.55 -9.87 -11.58
N SER A 51 6.67 -9.07 -12.16
CA SER A 51 5.79 -8.17 -11.43
C SER A 51 4.44 -8.07 -12.13
N ALA A 52 3.37 -8.01 -11.35
CA ALA A 52 2.01 -7.76 -11.83
C ALA A 52 1.26 -6.88 -10.82
N ASP A 53 0.27 -6.13 -11.29
CA ASP A 53 -0.55 -5.29 -10.43
C ASP A 53 -1.50 -6.14 -9.58
N VAL A 54 -1.68 -5.73 -8.33
CA VAL A 54 -2.58 -6.40 -7.38
C VAL A 54 -4.03 -6.02 -7.66
N ASP A 55 -4.89 -7.03 -7.73
CA ASP A 55 -6.34 -6.84 -7.67
C ASP A 55 -6.79 -6.79 -6.21
N PHE A 56 -6.99 -5.59 -5.69
CA PHE A 56 -7.45 -5.39 -4.31
C PHE A 56 -8.90 -5.81 -4.11
N SER A 57 -9.75 -5.84 -5.16
CA SER A 57 -11.11 -6.36 -5.04
C SER A 57 -11.10 -7.85 -4.70
N PHE A 58 -10.22 -8.62 -5.33
CA PHE A 58 -10.01 -10.04 -5.01
C PHE A 58 -9.50 -10.25 -3.59
N LEU A 59 -8.57 -9.40 -3.12
CA LEU A 59 -8.10 -9.46 -1.73
C LEU A 59 -9.25 -9.19 -0.74
N LYS A 60 -10.10 -8.20 -1.00
CA LYS A 60 -11.29 -7.91 -0.17
C LYS A 60 -12.26 -9.08 -0.13
N GLN A 61 -12.59 -9.65 -1.29
CA GLN A 61 -13.49 -10.81 -1.36
C GLN A 61 -12.97 -11.99 -0.53
N ALA A 62 -11.68 -12.28 -0.64
CA ALA A 62 -11.05 -13.35 0.14
C ALA A 62 -11.06 -13.11 1.66
N ILE A 63 -11.07 -11.85 2.10
CA ILE A 63 -11.17 -11.46 3.51
C ILE A 63 -12.63 -11.50 3.97
N GLN A 64 -13.54 -10.94 3.18
CA GLN A 64 -14.98 -10.84 3.50
C GLN A 64 -15.71 -12.17 3.50
N SER A 65 -15.09 -13.25 3.05
CA SER A 65 -15.59 -14.62 3.26
C SER A 65 -15.78 -14.97 4.75
N ARG A 66 -15.21 -14.15 5.64
CA ARG A 66 -15.31 -14.28 7.09
C ARG A 66 -16.01 -13.06 7.70
N SER A 67 -17.13 -13.28 8.37
CA SER A 67 -17.94 -12.22 8.97
C SER A 67 -17.28 -11.49 10.16
N ASP A 68 -16.25 -12.10 10.74
CA ASP A 68 -15.50 -11.56 11.88
C ASP A 68 -14.31 -10.68 11.48
N ILE A 69 -14.04 -10.54 10.17
CA ILE A 69 -12.96 -9.68 9.65
C ILE A 69 -13.56 -8.58 8.77
N ALA A 70 -13.21 -7.33 9.06
CA ALA A 70 -13.53 -6.18 8.21
C ALA A 70 -12.35 -5.77 7.35
N ALA A 71 -12.65 -5.30 6.14
CA ALA A 71 -11.69 -4.69 5.22
C ALA A 71 -12.01 -3.19 5.05
N TYR A 72 -10.96 -2.36 5.03
CA TYR A 72 -11.03 -0.90 4.89
C TYR A 72 -10.13 -0.45 3.75
N GLY A 73 -10.67 0.35 2.84
CA GLY A 73 -9.99 0.76 1.60
C GLY A 73 -10.33 -0.16 0.40
N PRO A 74 -9.45 -0.27 -0.61
CA PRO A 74 -8.14 0.36 -0.66
C PRO A 74 -8.23 1.89 -0.80
N ILE A 75 -7.29 2.59 -0.20
CA ILE A 75 -7.08 4.02 -0.39
C ILE A 75 -5.72 4.25 -1.05
N THR A 76 -5.50 5.45 -1.60
CA THR A 76 -4.20 5.77 -2.19
C THR A 76 -3.12 5.92 -1.11
N GLN A 77 -1.88 5.63 -1.44
CA GLN A 77 -0.75 5.86 -0.53
C GLN A 77 -0.69 7.33 -0.08
N LYS A 78 -0.95 8.26 -0.99
CA LYS A 78 -1.01 9.68 -0.68
C LYS A 78 -2.03 9.98 0.43
N ASP A 79 -3.29 9.52 0.26
CA ASP A 79 -4.36 9.77 1.22
C ASP A 79 -4.03 9.13 2.58
N PHE A 80 -3.52 7.91 2.56
CA PHE A 80 -3.09 7.20 3.78
C PHE A 80 -2.01 7.97 4.53
N LEU A 81 -0.93 8.37 3.85
CA LEU A 81 0.16 9.10 4.46
C LEU A 81 -0.27 10.50 4.94
N GLN A 82 -1.15 11.18 4.20
CA GLN A 82 -1.73 12.46 4.63
C GLN A 82 -2.56 12.31 5.91
N SER A 83 -3.40 11.28 5.99
CA SER A 83 -4.20 11.00 7.19
C SER A 83 -3.34 10.67 8.40
N LEU A 84 -2.17 10.06 8.19
CA LEU A 84 -1.19 9.81 9.25
C LEU A 84 -0.29 11.01 9.58
N GLY A 85 -0.51 12.18 8.96
CA GLY A 85 0.21 13.40 9.29
C GLY A 85 1.63 13.49 8.73
N ILE A 86 1.87 12.94 7.54
CA ILE A 86 3.21 12.97 6.90
C ILE A 86 3.80 14.38 6.81
N GLN A 87 2.96 15.41 6.61
CA GLN A 87 3.43 16.80 6.52
C GLN A 87 4.12 17.24 7.81
N ALA A 88 3.48 17.07 8.96
CA ALA A 88 4.04 17.44 10.25
C ALA A 88 5.34 16.67 10.54
N ARG A 89 5.39 15.38 10.12
CA ARG A 89 6.59 14.58 10.25
C ARG A 89 7.73 15.11 9.39
N ILE A 90 7.48 15.45 8.13
CA ILE A 90 8.48 16.01 7.22
C ILE A 90 9.00 17.36 7.77
N GLU A 91 8.12 18.25 8.22
CA GLU A 91 8.51 19.52 8.83
C GLU A 91 9.45 19.31 10.03
N THR A 92 9.12 18.39 10.90
CA THR A 92 9.94 18.05 12.07
C THR A 92 11.32 17.54 11.67
N LEU A 93 11.36 16.61 10.71
CA LEU A 93 12.61 16.04 10.19
C LEU A 93 13.44 17.10 9.46
N PHE A 94 12.79 17.99 8.68
CA PHE A 94 13.43 19.05 7.95
C PHE A 94 14.11 20.08 8.89
N ARG A 95 13.43 20.43 9.99
CA ARG A 95 13.98 21.33 11.02
C ARG A 95 15.19 20.71 11.72
N SER A 96 15.19 19.41 11.95
CA SER A 96 16.28 18.68 12.61
C SER A 96 17.43 18.29 11.67
N ALA A 97 17.26 18.43 10.36
CA ALA A 97 18.26 18.04 9.38
C ALA A 97 19.51 18.92 9.43
N LYS A 98 20.67 18.27 9.60
CA LYS A 98 21.96 18.95 9.87
C LYS A 98 22.54 19.70 8.66
N ASN A 99 22.15 19.33 7.42
CA ASN A 99 22.72 19.90 6.21
C ASN A 99 21.70 19.97 5.06
N SER A 100 22.04 20.71 4.01
CA SER A 100 21.19 20.91 2.84
C SER A 100 20.94 19.62 2.03
N ALA A 101 21.93 18.73 1.98
CA ALA A 101 21.79 17.45 1.24
C ALA A 101 20.74 16.56 1.92
N THR A 102 20.74 16.45 3.24
CA THR A 102 19.71 15.72 3.99
C THR A 102 18.33 16.35 3.80
N ARG A 103 18.23 17.69 3.83
CA ARG A 103 16.96 18.38 3.57
C ARG A 103 16.41 18.09 2.18
N LYS A 104 17.27 18.15 1.17
CA LYS A 104 16.89 17.82 -0.20
C LYS A 104 16.41 16.37 -0.29
N ALA A 105 17.17 15.40 0.23
CA ALA A 105 16.78 13.99 0.21
C ALA A 105 15.43 13.72 0.90
N LEU A 106 15.11 14.45 1.98
CA LEU A 106 13.81 14.36 2.66
C LEU A 106 12.67 14.87 1.75
N LEU A 107 12.87 15.98 1.07
CA LEU A 107 11.86 16.54 0.14
C LEU A 107 11.67 15.63 -1.07
N ASP A 108 12.76 15.21 -1.71
CA ASP A 108 12.73 14.31 -2.88
C ASP A 108 12.03 12.97 -2.52
N GLY A 109 12.31 12.43 -1.32
CA GLY A 109 11.66 11.22 -0.82
C GLY A 109 10.17 11.42 -0.54
N ALA A 110 9.81 12.55 0.05
CA ALA A 110 8.40 12.90 0.33
C ALA A 110 7.62 13.11 -0.97
N GLU A 111 8.19 13.83 -1.93
CA GLU A 111 7.61 14.02 -3.25
C GLU A 111 7.35 12.68 -3.92
N ARG A 112 8.36 11.81 -4.00
CA ARG A 112 8.20 10.48 -4.60
C ARG A 112 7.09 9.65 -3.96
N LEU A 113 6.92 9.72 -2.64
CA LEU A 113 5.89 8.98 -1.92
C LEU A 113 4.48 9.55 -2.12
N MET A 114 4.37 10.87 -2.35
CA MET A 114 3.11 11.61 -2.34
C MET A 114 2.62 12.03 -3.73
N ASP A 115 3.52 12.15 -4.70
CA ASP A 115 3.17 12.55 -6.05
C ASP A 115 2.23 11.52 -6.69
N PRO A 116 1.05 11.96 -7.20
CA PRO A 116 0.11 11.09 -7.89
C PRO A 116 0.68 10.40 -9.14
N GLU A 117 1.63 11.02 -9.82
CA GLU A 117 2.28 10.45 -11.01
C GLU A 117 3.45 9.52 -10.66
N ALA A 118 3.86 9.50 -9.39
CA ALA A 118 4.84 8.56 -8.85
C ALA A 118 4.13 7.48 -7.99
N MET A 119 4.49 7.37 -6.72
CA MET A 119 3.94 6.31 -5.85
C MET A 119 2.59 6.69 -5.22
N GLY A 120 2.28 7.99 -5.12
CA GLY A 120 1.18 8.49 -4.30
C GLY A 120 -0.20 7.97 -4.71
N ARG A 121 -0.48 7.80 -6.00
CA ARG A 121 -1.72 7.26 -6.55
C ARG A 121 -1.60 5.80 -6.95
N ILE A 122 -0.44 5.38 -7.43
CA ILE A 122 -0.21 4.04 -7.97
C ILE A 122 -0.29 2.98 -6.88
N TYR A 123 0.34 3.24 -5.72
CA TYR A 123 0.26 2.38 -4.57
C TYR A 123 -1.06 2.55 -3.83
N LYS A 124 -1.60 1.44 -3.37
CA LYS A 124 -2.82 1.36 -2.56
C LYS A 124 -2.52 0.73 -1.21
N VAL A 125 -3.33 1.12 -0.24
CA VAL A 125 -3.29 0.57 1.12
C VAL A 125 -4.66 -0.01 1.42
N LEU A 126 -4.71 -1.31 1.72
CA LEU A 126 -5.87 -2.03 2.19
C LEU A 126 -5.60 -2.47 3.63
N ALA A 127 -6.44 -2.03 4.57
CA ALA A 127 -6.41 -2.54 5.94
C ALA A 127 -7.44 -3.65 6.13
N PHE A 128 -7.16 -4.56 7.04
CA PHE A 128 -8.10 -5.57 7.49
C PHE A 128 -7.88 -5.85 8.98
N ALA A 129 -8.99 -6.02 9.69
CA ALA A 129 -8.97 -6.16 11.15
C ALA A 129 -10.03 -7.16 11.63
N ASN A 130 -9.72 -7.86 12.69
CA ASN A 130 -10.75 -8.63 13.41
C ASN A 130 -11.72 -7.67 14.11
N ASN A 131 -13.01 -7.82 13.84
CA ASN A 131 -14.09 -6.98 14.38
C ASN A 131 -14.54 -7.36 15.79
N ALA A 132 -13.89 -8.32 16.44
CA ALA A 132 -14.29 -8.79 17.78
C ALA A 132 -14.21 -7.66 18.81
N GLY A 133 -15.24 -6.83 18.85
CA GLY A 133 -15.45 -5.81 19.87
C GLY A 133 -15.07 -4.36 19.51
N HIS A 134 -14.60 -4.05 18.30
CA HIS A 134 -14.23 -2.68 17.92
C HIS A 134 -14.80 -2.28 16.56
N ASN A 135 -15.86 -1.48 16.59
CA ASN A 135 -16.48 -0.87 15.39
C ASN A 135 -15.76 0.44 14.95
N LYS A 136 -14.48 0.61 15.27
CA LYS A 136 -13.75 1.82 14.87
C LYS A 136 -12.95 1.56 13.61
N GLU A 137 -13.11 2.44 12.63
CA GLU A 137 -12.25 2.47 11.45
C GLU A 137 -10.78 2.64 11.88
N PRO A 138 -9.84 1.91 11.27
CA PRO A 138 -8.43 2.08 11.57
C PRO A 138 -7.97 3.50 11.24
N VAL A 139 -7.04 4.02 12.03
CA VAL A 139 -6.40 5.32 11.75
C VAL A 139 -5.86 5.34 10.32
N GLY A 140 -6.14 6.40 9.60
CA GLY A 140 -5.77 6.54 8.20
C GLY A 140 -6.85 6.14 7.20
N PHE A 141 -7.95 5.49 7.64
CA PHE A 141 -9.07 5.06 6.80
C PHE A 141 -10.38 5.77 7.15
N GLU A 142 -10.34 6.71 8.08
CA GLU A 142 -11.50 7.50 8.49
C GLU A 142 -12.08 8.25 7.28
N LYS A 143 -13.39 8.14 7.07
CA LYS A 143 -14.09 8.91 6.05
C LYS A 143 -14.00 10.39 6.41
N LYS A 144 -13.44 11.19 5.51
CA LYS A 144 -13.44 12.65 5.61
C LYS A 144 -14.82 13.20 5.33
#